data_4d509b4974773ddf364b174082807651
#
_entry.id   4d509b4974773ddf364b174082807651
#
_cell.length_a   1.000
_cell.length_b   1.000
_cell.length_c   1.000
_cell.angle_alpha   90.00
_cell.angle_beta   90.00
_cell.angle_gamma   90.00
#
_symmetry.space_group_name_H-M   'P 1'
#
loop_
_entity.id
_entity.type
_entity.pdbx_description
1 polymer ?
#
loop_
_entity_poly.entity_id
_entity_poly.type
_entity_poly.pdbx_seq_one_letter_code
_entity_poly.pdbx_strand_id
1 'polypeptide(L)'
;MPKVPAGWYPKRGEVYWLRLDKNRPAVIISNDALNRHALDVCVVPITSVHHGRFALRVAVGAGDGGLARDSWAKCDQVTTMDKQVVVYPPLGRLSPATLRRIEDGIRLALELS
;
A
#
# COMPACT_ATOMS: atom_id res chain seq x y z
N MET A 1 14.38 1.69 17.21
CA MET A 1 13.56 0.90 16.25
C MET A 1 12.59 0.01 17.03
N PRO A 2 11.31 0.06 16.70
CA PRO A 2 10.38 -0.88 17.29
C PRO A 2 10.77 -2.31 16.96
N LYS A 3 10.64 -3.16 17.94
CA LYS A 3 10.95 -4.57 17.77
C LYS A 3 9.78 -5.26 17.05
N VAL A 4 10.09 -6.01 16.01
CA VAL A 4 9.08 -6.74 15.25
C VAL A 4 8.51 -7.87 16.13
N PRO A 5 7.17 -7.91 16.31
CA PRO A 5 6.56 -8.99 17.09
C PRO A 5 6.79 -10.36 16.45
N ALA A 6 6.94 -11.39 17.29
CA ALA A 6 7.04 -12.75 16.81
C ALA A 6 5.79 -13.11 15.99
N GLY A 7 5.99 -13.74 14.83
CA GLY A 7 4.89 -14.13 13.96
C GLY A 7 4.25 -12.98 13.19
N TRP A 8 4.84 -11.79 13.24
CA TRP A 8 4.31 -10.65 12.51
C TRP A 8 4.38 -10.87 11.00
N TYR A 9 3.35 -10.39 10.32
CA TYR A 9 3.34 -10.23 8.87
C TYR A 9 2.49 -9.00 8.54
N PRO A 10 2.77 -8.32 7.40
CA PRO A 10 1.98 -7.15 7.01
C PRO A 10 0.57 -7.60 6.61
N LYS A 11 -0.45 -6.79 6.97
CA LYS A 11 -1.85 -7.10 6.72
C LYS A 11 -2.36 -6.30 5.53
N ARG A 12 -3.24 -6.90 4.77
CA ARG A 12 -3.92 -6.23 3.67
C ARG A 12 -4.62 -4.96 4.16
N GLY A 13 -4.41 -3.85 3.45
CA GLY A 13 -4.97 -2.55 3.81
C GLY A 13 -4.10 -1.71 4.71
N GLU A 14 -3.05 -2.25 5.27
CA GLU A 14 -2.09 -1.48 6.05
C GLU A 14 -1.13 -0.74 5.15
N VAL A 15 -0.71 0.45 5.59
CA VAL A 15 0.27 1.30 4.89
C VAL A 15 1.58 1.22 5.63
N TYR A 16 2.65 0.99 4.90
CA TYR A 16 4.02 0.89 5.44
C TYR A 16 4.98 1.74 4.64
N TRP A 17 6.04 2.19 5.30
CA TRP A 17 7.24 2.63 4.58
C TRP A 17 7.92 1.41 3.99
N LEU A 18 8.40 1.55 2.76
CA LEU A 18 9.26 0.54 2.11
C LEU A 18 10.69 1.06 2.11
N ARG A 19 11.61 0.20 2.54
CA ARG A 19 13.04 0.53 2.57
C ARG A 19 13.65 0.21 1.21
N LEU A 20 13.63 1.23 0.35
CA LEU A 20 14.18 1.19 -1.01
C LEU A 20 15.31 2.22 -1.08
N ASP A 21 15.89 2.43 -2.28
CA ASP A 21 16.87 3.50 -2.48
C ASP A 21 16.32 4.82 -1.98
N LYS A 22 15.05 5.06 -2.24
CA LYS A 22 14.30 6.19 -1.71
C LYS A 22 13.10 5.62 -0.99
N ASN A 23 13.00 5.85 0.32
CA ASN A 23 11.88 5.33 1.09
C ASN A 23 10.57 5.89 0.58
N ARG A 24 9.58 5.00 0.40
CA ARG A 24 8.27 5.38 -0.11
C ARG A 24 7.19 4.64 0.66
N PRO A 25 6.03 5.28 0.91
CA PRO A 25 4.90 4.57 1.49
C PRO A 25 4.18 3.74 0.44
N ALA A 26 3.58 2.66 0.89
CA ALA A 26 2.78 1.79 0.03
C ALA A 26 1.72 1.08 0.87
N VAL A 27 0.61 0.72 0.21
CA VAL A 27 -0.43 -0.08 0.85
C VAL A 27 -0.28 -1.54 0.43
N ILE A 28 -0.46 -2.44 1.38
CA ILE A 28 -0.45 -3.89 1.14
C ILE A 28 -1.80 -4.27 0.54
N ILE A 29 -1.79 -4.91 -0.63
CA ILE A 29 -3.02 -5.31 -1.32
C ILE A 29 -3.15 -6.80 -1.52
N SER A 30 -2.08 -7.58 -1.31
CA SER A 30 -2.17 -9.04 -1.35
C SER A 30 -2.98 -9.57 -0.17
N ASN A 31 -3.58 -10.75 -0.33
CA ASN A 31 -4.39 -11.33 0.74
C ASN A 31 -3.51 -11.79 1.91
N ASP A 32 -4.12 -11.89 3.09
CA ASP A 32 -3.37 -12.14 4.31
C ASP A 32 -2.75 -13.54 4.36
N ALA A 33 -3.30 -14.53 3.68
CA ALA A 33 -2.68 -15.84 3.60
C ALA A 33 -1.35 -15.78 2.86
N LEU A 34 -1.31 -15.07 1.73
CA LEU A 34 -0.06 -14.81 1.01
C LEU A 34 0.89 -13.97 1.86
N ASN A 35 0.38 -12.91 2.47
CA ASN A 35 1.21 -12.02 3.30
C ASN A 35 1.90 -12.77 4.42
N ARG A 36 1.23 -13.76 4.98
CA ARG A 36 1.76 -14.56 6.09
C ARG A 36 2.80 -15.57 5.63
N HIS A 37 2.52 -16.27 4.53
CA HIS A 37 3.29 -17.46 4.17
C HIS A 37 4.27 -17.28 3.01
N ALA A 38 4.02 -16.33 2.10
CA ALA A 38 4.93 -16.10 0.97
C ALA A 38 6.11 -15.23 1.39
N LEU A 39 7.16 -15.26 0.58
CA LEU A 39 8.33 -14.40 0.79
C LEU A 39 8.08 -12.97 0.34
N ASP A 40 7.10 -12.77 -0.54
CA ASP A 40 6.80 -11.49 -1.15
C ASP A 40 5.40 -11.03 -0.80
N VAL A 41 5.15 -9.74 -0.98
CA VAL A 41 3.83 -9.11 -0.87
C VAL A 41 3.58 -8.27 -2.09
N CYS A 42 2.31 -8.07 -2.44
CA CYS A 42 1.92 -7.14 -3.50
C CYS A 42 1.50 -5.83 -2.86
N VAL A 43 1.99 -4.75 -3.41
CA VAL A 43 1.75 -3.40 -2.89
C VAL A 43 1.32 -2.45 -3.99
N VAL A 44 0.67 -1.36 -3.60
CA VAL A 44 0.44 -0.20 -4.46
C VAL A 44 1.19 0.98 -3.85
N PRO A 45 2.14 1.57 -4.60
CA PRO A 45 2.89 2.73 -4.11
C PRO A 45 1.97 3.94 -3.91
N ILE A 46 2.33 4.77 -2.93
CA ILE A 46 1.59 5.99 -2.61
C ILE A 46 2.54 7.18 -2.79
N THR A 47 2.04 8.25 -3.39
CA THR A 47 2.81 9.47 -3.63
C THR A 47 2.06 10.67 -3.09
N SER A 48 2.79 11.67 -2.58
CA SER A 48 2.21 12.96 -2.21
C SER A 48 2.26 13.97 -3.37
N VAL A 49 2.76 13.57 -4.53
CA VAL A 49 2.83 14.43 -5.71
C VAL A 49 1.75 13.99 -6.71
N HIS A 50 0.85 14.92 -7.05
CA HIS A 50 -0.21 14.66 -8.02
C HIS A 50 0.30 14.93 -9.43
N HIS A 51 0.35 13.88 -10.25
CA HIS A 51 0.78 13.97 -11.63
C HIS A 51 -0.41 13.76 -12.58
N GLY A 52 -1.03 14.86 -12.99
CA GLY A 52 -1.99 14.81 -14.08
C GLY A 52 -3.35 14.24 -13.72
N ARG A 53 -4.10 13.84 -14.75
CA ARG A 53 -5.53 13.52 -14.66
C ARG A 53 -5.84 12.05 -14.86
N PHE A 54 -4.93 11.18 -14.50
CA PHE A 54 -5.15 9.75 -14.70
C PHE A 54 -6.15 9.22 -13.67
N ALA A 55 -7.21 8.58 -14.15
CA ALA A 55 -8.22 7.95 -13.29
C ALA A 55 -7.62 6.83 -12.42
N LEU A 56 -6.41 6.41 -12.73
CA LEU A 56 -5.69 5.35 -12.00
C LEU A 56 -5.02 5.85 -10.72
N ARG A 57 -5.05 7.15 -10.46
CA ARG A 57 -4.57 7.74 -9.21
C ARG A 57 -5.76 7.92 -8.28
N VAL A 58 -5.76 7.22 -7.16
CA VAL A 58 -6.84 7.28 -6.18
C VAL A 58 -6.41 8.15 -5.02
N ALA A 59 -7.18 9.20 -4.73
CA ALA A 59 -6.88 10.12 -3.64
C ALA A 59 -6.99 9.41 -2.28
N VAL A 60 -6.02 9.68 -1.42
CA VAL A 60 -5.99 9.22 -0.03
C VAL A 60 -5.78 10.45 0.84
N GLY A 61 -6.79 10.82 1.61
CA GLY A 61 -6.72 12.02 2.44
C GLY A 61 -5.72 11.90 3.58
N ALA A 62 -5.18 13.04 4.01
CA ALA A 62 -4.28 13.09 5.17
C ALA A 62 -4.94 12.41 6.38
N GLY A 63 -4.19 11.60 7.09
CA GLY A 63 -4.67 10.83 8.23
C GLY A 63 -5.17 9.43 7.89
N ASP A 64 -5.69 9.23 6.68
CA ASP A 64 -6.11 7.90 6.24
C ASP A 64 -4.87 7.05 6.02
N GLY A 65 -4.87 5.84 6.59
CA GLY A 65 -3.70 4.97 6.55
C GLY A 65 -2.49 5.51 7.31
N GLY A 66 -2.68 6.50 8.17
CA GLY A 66 -1.59 7.13 8.94
C GLY A 66 -0.71 8.06 8.11
N LEU A 67 -1.13 8.43 6.90
CA LEU A 67 -0.36 9.35 6.05
C LEU A 67 -0.41 10.77 6.59
N ALA A 68 0.73 11.46 6.55
CA ALA A 68 0.85 12.81 7.13
C ALA A 68 0.21 13.89 6.25
N ARG A 69 0.03 13.62 4.95
CA ARG A 69 -0.50 14.61 3.99
C ARG A 69 -1.35 13.93 2.94
N ASP A 70 -2.14 14.72 2.23
CA ASP A 70 -2.92 14.23 1.11
C ASP A 70 -2.01 13.55 0.10
N SER A 71 -2.43 12.39 -0.37
CA SER A 71 -1.61 11.51 -1.19
C SER A 71 -2.48 10.84 -2.25
N TRP A 72 -1.82 10.09 -3.13
CA TRP A 72 -2.49 9.36 -4.21
C TRP A 72 -1.90 7.96 -4.33
N ALA A 73 -2.77 6.97 -4.40
CA ALA A 73 -2.37 5.59 -4.66
C ALA A 73 -2.20 5.40 -6.17
N LYS A 74 -1.08 4.82 -6.56
CA LYS A 74 -0.75 4.59 -7.97
C LYS A 74 -1.26 3.21 -8.39
N CYS A 75 -2.55 3.11 -8.69
CA CYS A 75 -3.22 1.82 -8.92
C CYS A 75 -2.71 1.08 -10.16
N ASP A 76 -2.07 1.78 -11.11
CA ASP A 76 -1.46 1.17 -12.27
C ASP A 76 -0.06 0.61 -11.99
N GLN A 77 0.47 0.80 -10.78
CA GLN A 77 1.81 0.35 -10.42
C GLN A 77 1.78 -0.71 -9.31
N VAL A 78 0.86 -1.65 -9.45
CA VAL A 78 0.84 -2.83 -8.58
C VAL A 78 2.18 -3.56 -8.73
N THR A 79 2.85 -3.79 -7.61
CA THR A 79 4.22 -4.29 -7.62
C THR A 79 4.39 -5.35 -6.56
N THR A 80 5.21 -6.35 -6.85
CA THR A 80 5.63 -7.37 -5.90
C THR A 80 6.93 -6.94 -5.23
N MET A 81 6.95 -7.01 -3.90
CA MET A 81 8.11 -6.62 -3.10
C MET A 81 8.45 -7.73 -2.11
N ASP A 82 9.75 -7.90 -1.85
CA ASP A 82 10.23 -8.76 -0.78
C ASP A 82 9.70 -8.22 0.56
N LYS A 83 9.18 -9.09 1.41
CA LYS A 83 8.67 -8.67 2.73
C LYS A 83 9.74 -7.97 3.58
N GLN A 84 11.01 -8.25 3.35
CA GLN A 84 12.10 -7.63 4.11
C GLN A 84 12.22 -6.12 3.88
N VAL A 85 11.68 -5.58 2.78
CA VAL A 85 11.70 -4.14 2.56
C VAL A 85 10.57 -3.41 3.30
N VAL A 86 9.62 -4.14 3.86
CA VAL A 86 8.48 -3.58 4.60
C VAL A 86 8.95 -3.22 6.01
N VAL A 87 8.83 -1.95 6.37
CA VAL A 87 9.34 -1.44 7.65
C VAL A 87 8.23 -1.44 8.70
N TYR A 88 8.41 -2.24 9.75
CA TYR A 88 7.51 -2.25 10.91
C TYR A 88 7.79 -1.01 11.79
N PRO A 89 6.79 -0.37 12.39
CA PRO A 89 5.37 -0.72 12.37
C PRO A 89 4.62 -0.11 11.19
N PRO A 90 3.36 -0.52 10.95
CA PRO A 90 2.56 0.16 9.93
C PRO A 90 2.35 1.63 10.30
N LEU A 91 2.24 2.48 9.28
CA LEU A 91 1.82 3.87 9.48
C LEU A 91 0.37 3.93 9.95
N GLY A 92 -0.45 3.04 9.46
CA GLY A 92 -1.84 2.93 9.79
C GLY A 92 -2.54 1.97 8.84
N ARG A 93 -3.88 1.97 8.91
CA ARG A 93 -4.73 1.14 8.05
C ARG A 93 -5.66 2.07 7.26
N LEU A 94 -5.76 1.85 5.96
CA LEU A 94 -6.71 2.61 5.14
C LEU A 94 -8.15 2.30 5.55
N SER A 95 -9.01 3.30 5.46
CA SER A 95 -10.45 3.09 5.64
C SER A 95 -10.97 2.11 4.60
N PRO A 96 -12.02 1.32 4.91
CA PRO A 96 -12.60 0.41 3.94
C PRO A 96 -13.03 1.09 2.65
N ALA A 97 -13.55 2.32 2.74
CA ALA A 97 -13.99 3.07 1.55
C ALA A 97 -12.82 3.41 0.64
N THR A 98 -11.70 3.86 1.19
CA THR A 98 -10.50 4.17 0.40
C THR A 98 -9.90 2.91 -0.21
N LEU A 99 -9.82 1.82 0.56
CA LEU A 99 -9.30 0.56 0.04
C LEU A 99 -10.16 0.06 -1.12
N ARG A 100 -11.49 0.21 -1.02
CA ARG A 100 -12.40 -0.16 -2.12
C ARG A 100 -12.13 0.67 -3.38
N ARG A 101 -11.91 1.97 -3.23
CA ARG A 101 -11.58 2.83 -4.38
C ARG A 101 -10.27 2.41 -5.04
N ILE A 102 -9.29 2.00 -4.24
CA ILE A 102 -8.02 1.49 -4.76
C ILE A 102 -8.24 0.17 -5.50
N GLU A 103 -9.05 -0.73 -4.94
CA GLU A 103 -9.41 -1.98 -5.62
C GLU A 103 -10.06 -1.71 -6.97
N ASP A 104 -10.98 -0.75 -7.02
CA ASP A 104 -11.64 -0.38 -8.28
C ASP A 104 -10.63 0.20 -9.27
N GLY A 105 -9.70 1.00 -8.80
CA GLY A 105 -8.62 1.52 -9.64
C GLY A 105 -7.74 0.41 -10.21
N ILE A 106 -7.42 -0.60 -9.41
CA ILE A 106 -6.65 -1.76 -9.86
C ILE A 106 -7.43 -2.56 -10.89
N ARG A 107 -8.73 -2.79 -10.64
CA ARG A 107 -9.58 -3.49 -11.62
C ARG A 107 -9.58 -2.78 -12.96
N LEU A 108 -9.67 -1.46 -12.93
CA LEU A 108 -9.63 -0.67 -14.15
C LEU A 108 -8.26 -0.76 -14.83
N ALA A 109 -7.18 -0.63 -14.07
CA ALA A 109 -5.82 -0.64 -14.61
C ALA A 109 -5.47 -1.99 -15.25
N LEU A 110 -5.96 -3.09 -14.68
CA LEU A 110 -5.61 -4.45 -15.11
C LEU A 110 -6.76 -5.13 -15.88
N GLU A 111 -7.85 -4.42 -16.12
CA GLU A 111 -9.04 -4.94 -16.81
C GLU A 111 -9.61 -6.20 -16.15
N LEU A 112 -9.68 -6.18 -14.83
CA LEU A 112 -10.28 -7.28 -14.06
C LEU A 112 -11.77 -7.04 -13.88
N SER A 113 -12.54 -8.11 -14.00
CA SER A 113 -14.01 -8.05 -13.83
C SER A 113 -14.42 -7.98 -12.36
#